data_d3b0ff727567861088af73c481cffa35
#
_entry.id   d3b0ff727567861088af73c481cffa35
#
_cell.length_a   1.000
_cell.length_b   1.000
_cell.length_c   1.000
_cell.angle_alpha   90.00
_cell.angle_beta   90.00
_cell.angle_gamma   90.00
#
_symmetry.space_group_name_H-M   'P 1'
#
loop_
_entity.id
_entity.type
_entity.pdbx_description
1 polymer ?
#
loop_
_entity_poly.entity_id
_entity_poly.type
_entity_poly.pdbx_seq_one_letter_code
_entity_poly.pdbx_strand_id
1 'polypeptide(L)'
;LTDLVKYLSLLLQESLDLEMMEMIIPAKTEIKEKVVNGEKTKESTKEKPLSHLDRILETLNIEGYNFIVFLRNLQSLRSYMLHRNSKKLDKDKKRAFEYFGLNEDKSNSQSVSNNVLSLGATAISNMIKQL
;
A
#
# COMPACT_ATOMS: atom_id res chain seq x y z
N LEU A 1 -13.26 -9.94 -8.48
CA LEU A 1 -12.42 -9.36 -7.42
C LEU A 1 -11.01 -9.01 -7.91
N THR A 2 -10.38 -9.89 -8.65
CA THR A 2 -9.01 -9.65 -9.18
C THR A 2 -8.94 -8.39 -10.04
N ASP A 3 -9.91 -8.21 -10.94
CA ASP A 3 -9.97 -7.01 -11.78
C ASP A 3 -10.22 -5.74 -10.97
N LEU A 4 -11.11 -5.80 -9.99
CA LEU A 4 -11.38 -4.67 -9.09
C LEU A 4 -10.11 -4.24 -8.34
N VAL A 5 -9.41 -5.19 -7.74
CA VAL A 5 -8.17 -4.92 -7.00
C VAL A 5 -7.11 -4.32 -7.92
N LYS A 6 -6.97 -4.87 -9.11
CA LYS A 6 -6.03 -4.36 -10.12
C LYS A 6 -6.35 -2.92 -10.50
N TYR A 7 -7.60 -2.60 -10.84
CA TYR A 7 -8.00 -1.25 -11.25
C TYR A 7 -7.90 -0.24 -10.11
N LEU A 8 -8.29 -0.63 -8.89
CA LEU A 8 -8.12 0.25 -7.72
C LEU A 8 -6.66 0.52 -7.42
N SER A 9 -5.80 -0.49 -7.53
CA SER A 9 -4.35 -0.29 -7.34
C SER A 9 -3.77 0.66 -8.37
N LEU A 10 -4.17 0.52 -9.64
CA LEU A 10 -3.76 1.45 -10.70
C LEU A 10 -4.23 2.87 -10.40
N LEU A 11 -5.50 3.02 -10.03
CA LEU A 11 -6.11 4.33 -9.81
C LEU A 11 -5.54 5.04 -8.58
N LEU A 12 -5.34 4.32 -7.47
CA LEU A 12 -5.02 4.93 -6.18
C LEU A 12 -3.52 4.93 -5.86
N GLN A 13 -2.76 4.00 -6.37
CA GLN A 13 -1.33 3.87 -6.05
C GLN A 13 -0.41 4.25 -7.21
N GLU A 14 -0.66 3.73 -8.39
CA GLU A 14 0.21 3.97 -9.54
C GLU A 14 0.00 5.36 -10.15
N SER A 15 -1.13 6.01 -9.84
CA SER A 15 -1.39 7.40 -10.24
C SER A 15 -0.78 8.44 -9.30
N LEU A 16 -0.12 8.04 -8.21
CA LEU A 16 0.57 8.98 -7.34
C LEU A 16 1.65 9.73 -8.10
N ASP A 17 1.58 11.05 -8.05
CA ASP A 17 2.59 11.91 -8.67
C ASP A 17 3.82 12.02 -7.75
N LEU A 18 4.82 11.20 -8.04
CA LEU A 18 6.05 11.13 -7.24
C LEU A 18 6.85 12.42 -7.32
N GLU A 19 6.81 13.13 -8.43
CA GLU A 19 7.50 14.42 -8.58
C GLU A 19 6.86 15.49 -7.69
N MET A 20 5.54 15.55 -7.67
CA MET A 20 4.81 16.46 -6.79
C MET A 20 5.06 16.15 -5.31
N MET A 21 5.06 14.88 -4.95
CA MET A 21 5.37 14.44 -3.59
C MET A 21 6.77 14.86 -3.16
N GLU A 22 7.76 14.72 -4.04
CA GLU A 22 9.15 15.15 -3.80
C GLU A 22 9.25 16.67 -3.62
N MET A 23 8.45 17.44 -4.34
CA MET A 23 8.39 18.90 -4.19
C MET A 23 7.79 19.35 -2.86
N ILE A 24 6.83 18.61 -2.32
CA ILE A 24 6.22 18.91 -1.02
C ILE A 24 7.21 18.61 0.11
N ILE A 25 7.72 17.39 0.13
CA ILE A 25 8.75 16.93 1.07
C ILE A 25 9.67 15.97 0.32
N PRO A 26 10.99 16.17 0.35
CA PRO A 26 11.92 15.22 -0.26
C PRO A 26 11.82 13.83 0.35
N ALA A 27 11.91 12.79 -0.48
CA ALA A 27 11.96 11.41 -0.01
C ALA A 27 13.24 11.15 0.80
N LYS A 28 13.12 10.35 1.84
CA LYS A 28 14.29 9.92 2.62
C LYS A 28 15.09 8.89 1.84
N THR A 29 16.40 8.99 1.93
CA THR A 29 17.31 8.02 1.34
C THR A 29 18.10 7.34 2.46
N GLU A 30 18.03 6.02 2.53
CA GLU A 30 18.83 5.22 3.46
C GLU A 30 20.02 4.62 2.72
N ILE A 31 21.20 4.76 3.32
CA ILE A 31 22.42 4.14 2.83
C ILE A 31 22.71 2.93 3.70
N LYS A 32 22.67 1.74 3.10
CA LYS A 32 23.01 0.48 3.77
C LYS A 32 24.34 -0.04 3.24
N GLU A 33 25.22 -0.43 4.16
CA GLU A 33 26.44 -1.14 3.79
C GLU A 33 26.12 -2.63 3.62
N LYS A 34 26.44 -3.17 2.45
CA LYS A 34 26.40 -4.62 2.19
C LYS A 34 27.81 -5.14 1.96
N VAL A 35 28.10 -6.27 2.57
CA VAL A 35 29.33 -7.02 2.28
C VAL A 35 28.98 -8.13 1.29
N VAL A 36 29.50 -8.00 0.06
CA VAL A 36 29.35 -9.00 -1.00
C VAL A 36 30.76 -9.47 -1.38
N ASN A 37 31.03 -10.77 -1.24
CA ASN A 37 32.33 -11.37 -1.55
C ASN A 37 33.51 -10.71 -0.83
N GLY A 38 33.34 -10.27 0.41
CA GLY A 38 34.36 -9.60 1.20
C GLY A 38 34.59 -8.12 0.85
N GLU A 39 33.90 -7.57 -0.12
CA GLU A 39 33.92 -6.16 -0.46
C GLU A 39 32.75 -5.42 0.15
N LYS A 40 33.01 -4.24 0.76
CA LYS A 40 31.98 -3.37 1.29
C LYS A 40 31.41 -2.53 0.16
N THR A 41 30.15 -2.76 -0.17
CA THR A 41 29.38 -1.93 -1.09
C THR A 41 28.33 -1.11 -0.35
N LYS A 42 28.14 0.15 -0.74
CA LYS A 42 27.09 1.01 -0.22
C LYS A 42 25.91 0.95 -1.17
N GLU A 43 24.73 0.55 -0.64
CA GLU A 43 23.49 0.55 -1.38
C GLU A 43 22.59 1.69 -0.86
N SER A 44 22.15 2.55 -1.78
CA SER A 44 21.21 3.64 -1.48
C SER A 44 19.79 3.18 -1.77
N THR A 45 18.93 3.22 -0.77
CA THR A 45 17.50 2.86 -0.92
C THR A 45 16.63 4.09 -0.67
N LYS A 46 15.82 4.44 -1.65
CA LYS A 46 14.87 5.54 -1.54
C LYS A 46 13.61 5.09 -0.80
N GLU A 47 13.01 5.99 -0.03
CA GLU A 47 11.74 5.78 0.67
C GLU A 47 10.65 5.32 -0.30
N LYS A 48 9.85 4.33 0.11
CA LYS A 48 8.73 3.82 -0.69
C LYS A 48 7.61 4.86 -0.79
N PRO A 49 6.85 4.89 -1.91
CA PRO A 49 5.82 5.90 -2.14
C PRO A 49 4.76 6.02 -1.05
N LEU A 50 4.26 4.92 -0.49
CA LEU A 50 3.25 4.97 0.56
C LEU A 50 3.80 5.52 1.88
N SER A 51 5.04 5.18 2.23
CA SER A 51 5.70 5.74 3.41
C SER A 51 5.96 7.23 3.24
N HIS A 52 6.34 7.66 2.05
CA HIS A 52 6.51 9.06 1.69
C HIS A 52 5.18 9.82 1.79
N LEU A 53 4.10 9.27 1.24
CA LEU A 53 2.76 9.85 1.34
C LEU A 53 2.29 9.97 2.79
N ASP A 54 2.51 8.94 3.60
CA ASP A 54 2.17 8.95 5.03
C ASP A 54 2.87 10.12 5.75
N ARG A 55 4.14 10.31 5.49
CA ARG A 55 4.93 11.39 6.05
C ARG A 55 4.47 12.78 5.57
N ILE A 56 4.04 12.90 4.32
CA ILE A 56 3.45 14.14 3.79
C ILE A 56 2.15 14.47 4.53
N LEU A 57 1.27 13.49 4.71
CA LEU A 57 0.01 13.67 5.42
C LEU A 57 0.23 14.08 6.87
N GLU A 58 1.19 13.48 7.57
CA GLU A 58 1.59 13.90 8.92
C GLU A 58 2.05 15.36 8.95
N THR A 59 2.88 15.75 8.02
CA THR A 59 3.42 17.13 7.95
C THR A 59 2.34 18.14 7.68
N LEU A 60 1.36 17.80 6.84
CA LEU A 60 0.20 18.65 6.57
C LEU A 60 -0.88 18.59 7.67
N ASN A 61 -0.62 17.83 8.72
CA ASN A 61 -1.54 17.61 9.83
C ASN A 61 -2.88 17.01 9.40
N ILE A 62 -2.84 16.14 8.38
CA ILE A 62 -3.97 15.38 7.88
C ILE A 62 -3.88 13.97 8.44
N GLU A 63 -4.95 13.50 9.11
CA GLU A 63 -5.01 12.13 9.58
C GLU A 63 -5.31 11.19 8.41
N GLY A 64 -4.26 10.60 7.86
CA GLY A 64 -4.33 9.68 6.72
C GLY A 64 -4.13 8.21 7.07
N TYR A 65 -4.11 7.85 8.36
CA TYR A 65 -3.81 6.49 8.80
C TYR A 65 -4.70 5.44 8.13
N ASN A 66 -6.01 5.62 8.16
CA ASN A 66 -6.97 4.68 7.57
C ASN A 66 -6.79 4.55 6.05
N PHE A 67 -6.48 5.63 5.37
CA PHE A 67 -6.22 5.63 3.94
C PHE A 67 -4.93 4.88 3.60
N ILE A 68 -3.85 5.13 4.34
CA ILE A 68 -2.57 4.42 4.15
C ILE A 68 -2.72 2.93 4.46
N VAL A 69 -3.43 2.57 5.52
CA VAL A 69 -3.71 1.16 5.87
C VAL A 69 -4.50 0.48 4.75
N PHE A 70 -5.51 1.15 4.22
CA PHE A 70 -6.27 0.66 3.07
C PHE A 70 -5.36 0.39 1.86
N LEU A 71 -4.52 1.36 1.49
CA LEU A 71 -3.61 1.21 0.35
C LEU A 71 -2.59 0.08 0.55
N ARG A 72 -2.04 -0.06 1.75
CA ARG A 72 -1.10 -1.14 2.06
C ARG A 72 -1.76 -2.52 1.96
N ASN A 73 -2.96 -2.66 2.46
CA ASN A 73 -3.71 -3.92 2.36
C ASN A 73 -4.14 -4.21 0.92
N LEU A 74 -4.50 -3.19 0.16
CA LEU A 74 -4.81 -3.33 -1.26
C LEU A 74 -3.58 -3.81 -2.05
N GLN A 75 -2.42 -3.25 -1.77
CA GLN A 75 -1.15 -3.65 -2.38
C GLN A 75 -0.80 -5.10 -2.04
N SER A 76 -0.97 -5.50 -0.79
CA SER A 76 -0.73 -6.88 -0.35
C SER A 76 -1.67 -7.86 -1.03
N LEU A 77 -2.94 -7.50 -1.17
CA LEU A 77 -3.93 -8.32 -1.87
C LEU A 77 -3.58 -8.47 -3.36
N ARG A 78 -3.18 -7.38 -4.01
CA ARG A 78 -2.72 -7.41 -5.40
C ARG A 78 -1.50 -8.32 -5.58
N SER A 79 -0.52 -8.17 -4.71
CA SER A 79 0.71 -8.99 -4.74
C SER A 79 0.39 -10.47 -4.57
N TYR A 80 -0.52 -10.80 -3.66
CA TYR A 80 -0.99 -12.17 -3.49
C TYR A 80 -1.65 -12.72 -4.75
N MET A 81 -2.50 -11.95 -5.39
CA MET A 81 -3.20 -12.36 -6.62
C MET A 81 -2.25 -12.59 -7.80
N LEU A 82 -1.15 -11.83 -7.86
CA LEU A 82 -0.14 -11.94 -8.91
C LEU A 82 0.89 -13.04 -8.64
N HIS A 83 1.18 -13.34 -7.36
CA HIS A 83 2.27 -14.21 -6.92
C HIS A 83 1.79 -15.25 -5.90
N ARG A 84 0.76 -16.03 -6.24
CA ARG A 84 0.08 -16.97 -5.31
C ARG A 84 1.00 -18.00 -4.64
N ASN A 85 2.15 -18.30 -5.23
CA ASN A 85 3.06 -19.35 -4.76
C ASN A 85 4.24 -18.84 -3.92
N SER A 86 4.28 -17.56 -3.58
CA SER A 86 5.39 -16.99 -2.80
C SER A 86 5.15 -17.12 -1.29
N LYS A 87 6.05 -17.80 -0.59
CA LYS A 87 6.00 -17.95 0.88
C LYS A 87 6.19 -16.62 1.63
N LYS A 88 6.85 -15.64 1.03
CA LYS A 88 7.08 -14.31 1.64
C LYS A 88 5.80 -13.51 1.85
N LEU A 89 4.72 -13.84 1.14
CA LEU A 89 3.46 -13.10 1.17
C LEU A 89 2.46 -13.62 2.21
N ASP A 90 2.78 -14.69 2.96
CA ASP A 90 1.81 -15.32 3.87
C ASP A 90 1.33 -14.39 4.99
N LYS A 91 2.22 -13.61 5.60
CA LYS A 91 1.85 -12.66 6.65
C LYS A 91 1.03 -11.49 6.10
N ASP A 92 1.48 -10.93 4.98
CA ASP A 92 0.81 -9.81 4.32
C ASP A 92 -0.55 -10.22 3.77
N LYS A 93 -0.64 -11.43 3.21
CA LYS A 93 -1.88 -12.05 2.77
C LYS A 93 -2.89 -12.18 3.92
N LYS A 94 -2.48 -12.74 5.05
CA LYS A 94 -3.36 -12.90 6.21
C LYS A 94 -3.89 -11.56 6.69
N ARG A 95 -3.03 -10.57 6.83
CA ARG A 95 -3.40 -9.22 7.23
C ARG A 95 -4.39 -8.60 6.26
N ALA A 96 -4.14 -8.71 4.95
CA ALA A 96 -5.04 -8.18 3.93
C ALA A 96 -6.38 -8.91 3.91
N PHE A 97 -6.37 -10.23 4.07
CA PHE A 97 -7.59 -11.03 4.14
C PHE A 97 -8.45 -10.66 5.35
N GLU A 98 -7.86 -10.53 6.53
CA GLU A 98 -8.56 -10.07 7.72
C GLU A 98 -9.14 -8.67 7.55
N TYR A 99 -8.36 -7.77 6.98
CA TYR A 99 -8.77 -6.38 6.75
C TYR A 99 -9.99 -6.28 5.83
N PHE A 100 -10.02 -7.05 4.73
CA PHE A 100 -11.12 -7.03 3.78
C PHE A 100 -12.25 -8.02 4.10
N GLY A 101 -12.12 -8.80 5.17
CA GLY A 101 -13.11 -9.83 5.51
C GLY A 101 -13.12 -11.01 4.54
N LEU A 102 -11.98 -11.32 3.94
CA LEU A 102 -11.81 -12.45 3.03
C LEU A 102 -11.61 -13.76 3.80
N ASN A 103 -12.30 -14.81 3.37
CA ASN A 103 -12.07 -16.17 3.84
C ASN A 103 -11.68 -17.04 2.65
N GLU A 104 -10.59 -17.78 2.74
CA GLU A 104 -10.08 -18.63 1.65
C GLU A 104 -11.10 -19.64 1.12
N ASP A 105 -11.94 -20.18 2.02
CA ASP A 105 -12.84 -21.29 1.69
C ASP A 105 -14.27 -20.87 1.29
N LYS A 106 -14.66 -19.62 1.53
CA LYS A 106 -16.06 -19.19 1.40
C LYS A 106 -16.23 -17.77 0.85
N SER A 107 -15.26 -17.23 0.14
CA SER A 107 -15.37 -15.87 -0.37
C SER A 107 -16.41 -15.76 -1.48
N ASN A 108 -17.55 -15.18 -1.16
CA ASN A 108 -18.44 -14.63 -2.15
C ASN A 108 -17.76 -13.40 -2.74
N SER A 109 -17.35 -13.46 -4.00
CA SER A 109 -16.61 -12.37 -4.66
C SER A 109 -17.38 -11.05 -4.67
N GLN A 110 -18.71 -11.10 -4.73
CA GLN A 110 -19.57 -9.91 -4.65
C GLN A 110 -19.48 -9.23 -3.27
N SER A 111 -19.58 -9.99 -2.20
CA SER A 111 -19.49 -9.49 -0.83
C SER A 111 -18.12 -8.87 -0.56
N VAL A 112 -17.07 -9.52 -1.02
CA VAL A 112 -15.70 -9.03 -0.86
C VAL A 112 -15.47 -7.76 -1.68
N SER A 113 -15.93 -7.72 -2.92
CA SER A 113 -15.86 -6.53 -3.76
C SER A 113 -16.56 -5.35 -3.10
N ASN A 114 -17.73 -5.56 -2.51
CA ASN A 114 -18.45 -4.54 -1.76
C ASN A 114 -17.67 -4.06 -0.54
N ASN A 115 -17.02 -4.96 0.20
CA ASN A 115 -16.18 -4.60 1.34
C ASN A 115 -14.97 -3.76 0.92
N VAL A 116 -14.30 -4.13 -0.15
CA VAL A 116 -13.15 -3.37 -0.68
C VAL A 116 -13.59 -1.96 -1.07
N LEU A 117 -14.68 -1.83 -1.82
CA LEU A 117 -15.19 -0.53 -2.23
C LEU A 117 -15.65 0.31 -1.04
N SER A 118 -16.35 -0.28 -0.07
CA SER A 118 -16.85 0.41 1.12
C SER A 118 -15.71 0.92 2.00
N LEU A 119 -14.70 0.10 2.27
CA LEU A 119 -13.55 0.49 3.06
C LEU A 119 -12.74 1.60 2.37
N GLY A 120 -12.55 1.50 1.06
CA GLY A 120 -11.87 2.53 0.29
C GLY A 120 -12.63 3.85 0.28
N ALA A 121 -13.93 3.80 0.04
CA ALA A 121 -14.79 4.99 0.05
C ALA A 121 -14.80 5.68 1.43
N THR A 122 -14.89 4.92 2.51
CA THR A 122 -14.85 5.44 3.88
C THR A 122 -13.51 6.09 4.19
N ALA A 123 -12.41 5.44 3.84
CA ALA A 123 -11.07 5.96 4.09
C ALA A 123 -10.82 7.27 3.33
N ILE A 124 -11.19 7.32 2.06
CA ILE A 124 -11.06 8.53 1.23
C ILE A 124 -11.98 9.65 1.75
N SER A 125 -13.23 9.33 2.07
CA SER A 125 -14.18 10.31 2.60
C SER A 125 -13.71 10.94 3.91
N ASN A 126 -13.20 10.14 4.83
CA ASN A 126 -12.65 10.64 6.10
C ASN A 126 -11.44 11.55 5.89
N MET A 127 -10.60 11.25 4.92
CA MET A 127 -9.46 12.10 4.58
C MET A 127 -9.91 13.42 3.95
N ILE A 128 -10.86 13.38 3.02
CA ILE A 128 -11.39 14.58 2.34
C ILE A 128 -12.05 15.55 3.31
N LYS A 129 -12.74 15.06 4.33
CA LYS A 129 -13.39 15.89 5.36
C LYS A 129 -12.42 16.77 6.15
N GLN A 130 -11.13 16.44 6.14
CA GLN A 130 -10.09 17.20 6.81
C GLN A 130 -9.50 18.32 5.95
N LEU A 131 -9.80 18.29 4.67
CA LEU A 131 -9.35 19.33 3.74
C LEU A 131 -10.28 20.54 3.77
#